data_e51ab605b637d621c462cbfa632fd1a3
#
_entry.id   e51ab605b637d621c462cbfa632fd1a3
#
_cell.length_a   1.000
_cell.length_b   1.000
_cell.length_c   1.000
_cell.angle_alpha   90.00
_cell.angle_beta   90.00
_cell.angle_gamma   90.00
#
_symmetry.space_group_name_H-M   'P 1'
#
loop_
_entity.id
_entity.type
_entity.pdbx_description
1 polymer ?
#
loop_
_entity_poly.entity_id
_entity_poly.type
_entity_poly.pdbx_seq_one_letter_code
_entity_poly.pdbx_strand_id
1 'polypeptide(L)'
;ITLTLSDKLDISRRDVILSKKNDQIIKADQFASNLIWMDQELMLPERNYIFRFNNSYINGKITDLVHSINVNSYEEVASKKLNLNDIAYCKVAINKMHAISSYSNNQKLGSFVIIDPYNNKTIGVGMIDHALRRSSNISWHKMSINKKTRSELNSQKPCVVWFTGLSGSGKSTIANI
;
A
#
# COMPACT_ATOMS: atom_id res chain seq x y z
N ILE A 1 30.47 -2.47 -9.97
CA ILE A 1 30.33 -3.94 -9.96
C ILE A 1 29.44 -4.30 -11.13
N THR A 2 29.88 -5.18 -11.99
CA THR A 2 29.10 -5.73 -13.10
C THR A 2 28.57 -7.10 -12.66
N LEU A 3 27.29 -7.33 -12.82
CA LEU A 3 26.65 -8.62 -12.52
C LEU A 3 26.11 -9.21 -13.82
N THR A 4 26.37 -10.49 -14.04
CA THR A 4 25.75 -11.28 -15.11
C THR A 4 24.77 -12.24 -14.49
N LEU A 5 23.60 -12.38 -15.10
CA LEU A 5 22.56 -13.29 -14.65
C LEU A 5 22.60 -14.57 -15.47
N SER A 6 22.31 -15.70 -14.84
CA SER A 6 22.17 -16.98 -15.51
C SER A 6 20.90 -17.05 -16.37
N ASP A 7 19.85 -16.37 -15.92
CA ASP A 7 18.56 -16.34 -16.59
C ASP A 7 18.35 -15.02 -17.35
N LYS A 8 17.63 -15.06 -18.46
CA LYS A 8 17.21 -13.87 -19.21
C LYS A 8 16.05 -13.20 -18.49
N LEU A 9 16.35 -12.31 -17.52
CA LEU A 9 15.38 -11.50 -16.83
C LEU A 9 15.41 -10.08 -17.37
N ASP A 10 14.22 -9.50 -17.59
CA ASP A 10 14.09 -8.09 -17.95
C ASP A 10 14.25 -7.25 -16.68
N ILE A 11 15.47 -6.75 -16.48
CA ILE A 11 15.81 -5.92 -15.33
C ILE A 11 16.07 -4.51 -15.81
N SER A 12 15.30 -3.59 -15.24
CA SER A 12 15.38 -2.17 -15.55
C SER A 12 16.04 -1.37 -14.43
N ARG A 13 16.45 -0.15 -14.74
CA ARG A 13 16.91 0.81 -13.75
C ARG A 13 15.84 1.01 -12.69
N ARG A 14 16.20 0.98 -11.41
CA ARG A 14 15.36 1.11 -10.20
C ARG A 14 14.74 -0.21 -9.69
N ASP A 15 14.97 -1.31 -10.37
CA ASP A 15 14.56 -2.60 -9.84
C ASP A 15 15.45 -3.02 -8.68
N VAL A 16 14.87 -3.77 -7.77
CA VAL A 16 15.57 -4.31 -6.59
C VAL A 16 15.74 -5.81 -6.77
N ILE A 17 16.98 -6.25 -6.79
CA ILE A 17 17.34 -7.67 -6.87
C ILE A 17 17.35 -8.24 -5.46
N LEU A 18 16.54 -9.27 -5.21
CA LEU A 18 16.39 -9.90 -3.91
C LEU A 18 16.71 -11.39 -3.98
N SER A 19 17.30 -11.90 -2.91
CA SER A 19 17.38 -13.34 -2.71
C SER A 19 16.00 -13.92 -2.42
N LYS A 20 15.67 -15.09 -2.96
CA LYS A 20 14.42 -15.81 -2.73
C LYS A 20 14.15 -16.12 -1.23
N LYS A 21 15.20 -16.13 -0.40
CA LYS A 21 15.14 -16.39 1.04
C LYS A 21 14.94 -15.13 1.90
N ASN A 22 14.80 -13.96 1.27
CA ASN A 22 14.72 -12.71 2.02
C ASN A 22 13.27 -12.32 2.28
N ASP A 23 12.72 -12.77 3.41
CA ASP A 23 11.34 -12.49 3.84
C ASP A 23 11.16 -11.09 4.46
N GLN A 24 12.24 -10.32 4.61
CA GLN A 24 12.21 -8.98 5.25
C GLN A 24 11.82 -7.87 4.28
N ILE A 25 11.81 -8.14 2.97
CA ILE A 25 11.48 -7.16 1.95
C ILE A 25 10.17 -7.54 1.30
N ILE A 26 9.22 -6.63 1.36
CA ILE A 26 7.84 -6.85 0.92
C ILE A 26 7.52 -5.86 -0.20
N LYS A 27 6.76 -6.28 -1.20
CA LYS A 27 6.15 -5.36 -2.16
C LYS A 27 4.86 -4.81 -1.57
N ALA A 28 4.80 -3.50 -1.37
CA ALA A 28 3.61 -2.83 -0.84
C ALA A 28 3.41 -1.46 -1.50
N ASP A 29 2.18 -0.99 -1.48
CA ASP A 29 1.77 0.33 -1.87
C ASP A 29 1.18 1.14 -0.70
N GLN A 30 1.06 0.51 0.47
CA GLN A 30 0.63 1.13 1.71
C GLN A 30 1.50 0.68 2.87
N PHE A 31 1.89 1.62 3.70
CA PHE A 31 2.74 1.34 4.86
C PHE A 31 2.52 2.37 5.98
N ALA A 32 2.84 1.97 7.19
CA ALA A 32 2.94 2.84 8.36
C ALA A 32 4.38 3.34 8.51
N SER A 33 4.55 4.56 8.95
CA SER A 33 5.88 5.17 9.08
C SER A 33 5.91 6.25 10.15
N ASN A 34 7.09 6.44 10.74
CA ASN A 34 7.43 7.65 11.45
C ASN A 34 7.86 8.71 10.43
N LEU A 35 7.36 9.91 10.59
CA LEU A 35 7.58 11.05 9.70
C LEU A 35 8.08 12.25 10.49
N ILE A 36 9.06 12.96 9.94
CA ILE A 36 9.49 14.28 10.41
C ILE A 36 9.12 15.28 9.33
N TRP A 37 8.31 16.27 9.69
CA TRP A 37 7.91 17.33 8.78
C TRP A 37 8.91 18.49 8.82
N MET A 38 9.38 18.94 7.66
CA MET A 38 10.49 19.88 7.53
C MET A 38 10.13 21.17 6.79
N ASP A 39 8.85 21.38 6.50
CA ASP A 39 8.38 22.60 5.81
C ASP A 39 7.68 23.55 6.79
N GLN A 40 7.73 24.85 6.45
CA GLN A 40 6.97 25.89 7.13
C GLN A 40 5.46 25.78 6.84
N GLU A 41 5.10 25.30 5.65
CA GLU A 41 3.71 24.98 5.33
C GLU A 41 3.24 23.77 6.11
N LEU A 42 1.98 23.83 6.58
CA LEU A 42 1.34 22.75 7.30
C LEU A 42 1.22 21.49 6.43
N MET A 43 1.59 20.35 6.98
CA MET A 43 1.24 19.07 6.37
C MET A 43 -0.27 18.85 6.47
N LEU A 44 -0.89 18.59 5.33
CA LEU A 44 -2.30 18.24 5.25
C LEU A 44 -2.42 16.80 4.72
N PRO A 45 -3.22 15.93 5.37
CA PRO A 45 -3.55 14.62 4.85
C PRO A 45 -4.21 14.71 3.47
N GLU A 46 -4.12 13.64 2.70
CA GLU A 46 -4.72 13.47 1.36
C GLU A 46 -4.12 14.36 0.24
N ARG A 47 -3.20 15.28 0.56
CA ARG A 47 -2.45 16.02 -0.47
C ARG A 47 -1.45 15.09 -1.17
N ASN A 48 -1.31 15.25 -2.48
CA ASN A 48 -0.33 14.49 -3.27
C ASN A 48 1.07 15.05 -3.08
N TYR A 49 2.01 14.13 -2.83
CA TYR A 49 3.44 14.39 -2.70
C TYR A 49 4.24 13.43 -3.57
N ILE A 50 5.51 13.73 -3.79
CA ILE A 50 6.46 12.82 -4.40
C ILE A 50 7.27 12.16 -3.29
N PHE A 51 7.20 10.84 -3.22
CA PHE A 51 8.01 10.01 -2.32
C PHE A 51 9.23 9.50 -3.05
N ARG A 52 10.40 9.81 -2.54
CA ARG A 52 11.67 9.32 -3.07
C ARG A 52 12.19 8.18 -2.19
N PHE A 53 12.19 6.97 -2.74
CA PHE A 53 12.78 5.78 -2.14
C PHE A 53 14.09 5.47 -2.87
N ASN A 54 15.24 5.58 -2.20
CA ASN A 54 16.53 5.33 -2.83
C ASN A 54 16.61 6.00 -4.23
N ASN A 55 16.41 5.23 -5.31
CA ASN A 55 16.47 5.71 -6.70
C ASN A 55 15.11 5.88 -7.39
N SER A 56 14.00 5.65 -6.68
CA SER A 56 12.65 5.69 -7.23
C SER A 56 11.87 6.89 -6.74
N TYR A 57 11.19 7.58 -7.65
CA TYR A 57 10.27 8.67 -7.36
C TYR A 57 8.87 8.17 -7.62
N ILE A 58 8.00 8.20 -6.63
CA ILE A 58 6.65 7.64 -6.69
C ILE A 58 5.68 8.65 -6.10
N ASN A 59 4.62 8.97 -6.85
CA ASN A 59 3.55 9.80 -6.33
C ASN A 59 2.75 9.05 -5.28
N GLY A 60 2.35 9.75 -4.25
CA GLY A 60 1.58 9.17 -3.16
C GLY A 60 1.03 10.25 -2.23
N LYS A 61 0.41 9.84 -1.17
CA LYS A 61 -0.20 10.71 -0.17
C LYS A 61 -0.08 10.13 1.24
N ILE A 62 -0.13 11.01 2.22
CA ILE A 62 -0.33 10.64 3.61
C ILE A 62 -1.83 10.50 3.80
N THR A 63 -2.30 9.26 4.02
CA THR A 63 -3.74 8.96 4.10
C THR A 63 -4.30 9.19 5.49
N ASP A 64 -3.47 9.03 6.51
CA ASP A 64 -3.91 9.15 7.89
C ASP A 64 -2.73 9.60 8.77
N LEU A 65 -3.00 10.54 9.65
CA LEU A 65 -2.10 10.95 10.72
C LEU A 65 -2.61 10.34 12.02
N VAL A 66 -1.93 9.31 12.50
CA VAL A 66 -2.39 8.55 13.67
C VAL A 66 -2.18 9.37 14.94
N HIS A 67 -0.96 9.86 15.17
CA HIS A 67 -0.61 10.75 16.27
C HIS A 67 0.66 11.53 15.93
N SER A 68 0.86 12.66 16.60
CA SER A 68 2.14 13.36 16.67
C SER A 68 2.84 13.03 17.98
N ILE A 69 4.16 13.17 18.01
CA ILE A 69 4.98 12.93 19.19
C ILE A 69 5.47 14.27 19.72
N ASN A 70 5.14 14.57 20.96
CA ASN A 70 5.70 15.74 21.64
C ASN A 70 7.18 15.46 21.97
N VAL A 71 8.09 16.21 21.37
CA VAL A 71 9.53 16.00 21.51
C VAL A 71 10.06 16.25 22.93
N ASN A 72 9.31 16.98 23.78
CA ASN A 72 9.72 17.28 25.15
C ASN A 72 9.23 16.24 26.16
N SER A 73 7.98 15.76 26.01
CA SER A 73 7.38 14.79 26.93
C SER A 73 7.40 13.35 26.38
N TYR A 74 7.72 13.17 25.12
CA TYR A 74 7.63 11.89 24.38
C TYR A 74 6.22 11.27 24.37
N GLU A 75 5.20 12.07 24.64
CA GLU A 75 3.82 11.64 24.65
C GLU A 75 3.21 11.68 23.24
N GLU A 76 2.32 10.73 22.97
CA GLU A 76 1.53 10.71 21.76
C GLU A 76 0.35 11.68 21.88
N VAL A 77 0.27 12.61 20.95
CA VAL A 77 -0.77 13.64 20.91
C VAL A 77 -1.60 13.47 19.65
N ALA A 78 -2.91 13.44 19.78
CA ALA A 78 -3.81 13.43 18.63
C ALA A 78 -3.65 14.71 17.80
N SER A 79 -3.27 14.58 16.54
CA SER A 79 -3.10 15.70 15.63
C SER A 79 -3.63 15.34 14.24
N LYS A 80 -4.18 16.32 13.55
CA LYS A 80 -4.63 16.17 12.15
C LYS A 80 -3.73 16.89 11.14
N LYS A 81 -2.71 17.60 11.61
CA LYS A 81 -1.77 18.37 10.79
C LYS A 81 -0.43 18.47 11.52
N LEU A 82 0.64 18.66 10.77
CA LEU A 82 1.98 18.83 11.32
C LEU A 82 2.51 20.21 10.98
N ASN A 83 3.21 20.81 11.95
CA ASN A 83 4.00 22.01 11.76
C ASN A 83 5.46 21.64 11.50
N LEU A 84 6.27 22.63 11.24
CA LEU A 84 7.71 22.49 11.08
C LEU A 84 8.33 21.78 12.28
N ASN A 85 9.15 20.75 12.01
CA ASN A 85 9.85 19.90 12.98
C ASN A 85 8.95 18.99 13.84
N ASP A 86 7.67 18.89 13.53
CA ASP A 86 6.82 17.90 14.18
C ASP A 86 7.19 16.48 13.73
N ILE A 87 7.17 15.58 14.71
CA ILE A 87 7.34 14.14 14.48
C ILE A 87 5.97 13.47 14.61
N ALA A 88 5.66 12.57 13.71
CA ALA A 88 4.38 11.88 13.72
C ALA A 88 4.47 10.43 13.25
N TYR A 89 3.50 9.64 13.67
CA TYR A 89 3.23 8.32 13.11
C TYR A 89 2.06 8.41 12.14
N CYS A 90 2.26 7.97 10.91
CA CYS A 90 1.31 8.17 9.83
C CYS A 90 1.19 6.92 8.93
N LYS A 91 0.10 6.86 8.18
CA LYS A 91 -0.12 5.90 7.11
C LYS A 91 0.08 6.59 5.76
N VAL A 92 0.82 5.93 4.90
CA VAL A 92 1.17 6.42 3.56
C VAL A 92 0.64 5.47 2.52
N ALA A 93 0.09 6.01 1.44
CA ALA A 93 -0.27 5.28 0.23
C ALA A 93 0.48 5.85 -0.97
N ILE A 94 1.10 4.96 -1.74
CA ILE A 94 1.82 5.29 -2.96
C ILE A 94 1.14 4.68 -4.17
N ASN A 95 1.27 5.32 -5.34
CA ASN A 95 0.53 4.94 -6.55
C ASN A 95 1.10 3.69 -7.26
N LYS A 96 2.21 3.16 -6.78
CA LYS A 96 2.88 2.00 -7.39
C LYS A 96 3.42 1.08 -6.29
N MET A 97 3.22 -0.23 -6.45
CA MET A 97 3.88 -1.23 -5.61
C MET A 97 5.39 -1.04 -5.62
N HIS A 98 6.00 -0.93 -4.46
CA HIS A 98 7.44 -0.76 -4.29
C HIS A 98 7.99 -1.79 -3.29
N ALA A 99 9.26 -2.16 -3.47
CA ALA A 99 9.96 -3.03 -2.52
C ALA A 99 10.36 -2.21 -1.30
N ILE A 100 9.77 -2.50 -0.17
CA ILE A 100 10.01 -1.82 1.10
C ILE A 100 10.44 -2.81 2.18
N SER A 101 11.10 -2.31 3.19
CA SER A 101 11.44 -3.01 4.43
C SER A 101 11.16 -2.11 5.61
N SER A 102 11.07 -2.67 6.82
CA SER A 102 11.11 -1.81 8.01
C SER A 102 12.49 -1.15 8.12
N TYR A 103 12.52 0.08 8.61
CA TYR A 103 13.77 0.84 8.79
C TYR A 103 14.75 0.12 9.73
N SER A 104 14.26 -0.57 10.73
CA SER A 104 15.06 -1.36 11.66
C SER A 104 15.81 -2.52 10.98
N ASN A 105 15.21 -3.12 9.94
CA ASN A 105 15.79 -4.25 9.24
C ASN A 105 16.71 -3.80 8.09
N ASN A 106 16.32 -2.76 7.36
CA ASN A 106 17.09 -2.23 6.24
C ASN A 106 16.86 -0.73 6.07
N GLN A 107 17.80 0.08 6.52
CA GLN A 107 17.69 1.54 6.48
C GLN A 107 17.52 2.11 5.06
N LYS A 108 18.17 1.50 4.04
CA LYS A 108 18.09 1.99 2.65
C LYS A 108 16.73 1.75 2.00
N LEU A 109 16.09 0.62 2.29
CA LEU A 109 14.77 0.28 1.77
C LEU A 109 13.63 0.67 2.72
N GLY A 110 13.97 1.04 3.95
CA GLY A 110 13.04 1.45 4.99
C GLY A 110 12.96 2.97 5.19
N SER A 111 13.65 3.77 4.39
CA SER A 111 13.60 5.23 4.46
C SER A 111 13.10 5.85 3.17
N PHE A 112 12.47 7.01 3.31
CA PHE A 112 12.03 7.82 2.18
C PHE A 112 12.11 9.32 2.49
N VAL A 113 12.12 10.08 1.42
CA VAL A 113 12.08 11.55 1.46
C VAL A 113 10.79 12.01 0.79
N ILE A 114 10.13 13.00 1.36
CA ILE A 114 8.95 13.64 0.78
C ILE A 114 9.37 14.93 0.08
N ILE A 115 8.92 15.09 -1.15
CA ILE A 115 9.23 16.20 -2.02
C ILE A 115 7.92 16.85 -2.46
N ASP A 116 7.87 18.18 -2.40
CA ASP A 116 6.77 18.96 -2.94
C ASP A 116 6.81 18.88 -4.47
N PRO A 117 5.70 18.49 -5.13
CA PRO A 117 5.63 18.37 -6.59
C PRO A 117 5.74 19.72 -7.34
N TYR A 118 5.49 20.85 -6.68
CA TYR A 118 5.47 22.18 -7.32
C TYR A 118 6.84 22.85 -7.32
N ASN A 119 7.55 22.78 -6.21
CA ASN A 119 8.82 23.50 -6.04
C ASN A 119 10.03 22.57 -5.93
N ASN A 120 9.81 21.25 -5.94
CA ASN A 120 10.84 20.20 -5.78
C ASN A 120 11.66 20.29 -4.47
N LYS A 121 11.14 20.99 -3.45
CA LYS A 121 11.78 21.05 -2.14
C LYS A 121 11.56 19.77 -1.37
N THR A 122 12.55 19.37 -0.58
CA THR A 122 12.37 18.35 0.46
C THR A 122 11.58 18.94 1.61
N ILE A 123 10.42 18.38 1.89
CA ILE A 123 9.46 18.85 2.88
C ILE A 123 9.26 17.87 4.04
N GLY A 124 9.81 16.67 3.93
CA GLY A 124 9.77 15.68 5.02
C GLY A 124 10.65 14.48 4.75
N VAL A 125 10.91 13.74 5.80
CA VAL A 125 11.63 12.46 5.76
C VAL A 125 10.89 11.44 6.60
N GLY A 126 10.92 10.17 6.20
CA GLY A 126 10.22 9.13 6.92
C GLY A 126 10.99 7.83 7.02
N MET A 127 10.64 7.09 8.06
CA MET A 127 11.16 5.77 8.38
C MET A 127 9.99 4.79 8.40
N ILE A 128 10.02 3.82 7.51
CA ILE A 128 8.97 2.79 7.41
C ILE A 128 9.03 1.88 8.63
N ASP A 129 7.90 1.72 9.28
CA ASP A 129 7.73 0.78 10.36
C ASP A 129 7.34 -0.60 9.81
N HIS A 130 6.18 -0.68 9.16
CA HIS A 130 5.71 -1.91 8.54
C HIS A 130 4.79 -1.64 7.33
N ALA A 131 4.70 -2.63 6.45
CA ALA A 131 3.75 -2.61 5.35
C ALA A 131 2.32 -2.84 5.86
N LEU A 132 1.39 -2.01 5.42
CA LEU A 132 -0.03 -2.22 5.66
C LEU A 132 -0.53 -3.25 4.65
N ARG A 133 -1.06 -4.36 5.13
CA ARG A 133 -1.69 -5.34 4.26
C ARG A 133 -3.01 -4.75 3.77
N ARG A 134 -3.14 -4.49 2.47
CA ARG A 134 -4.49 -4.51 1.90
C ARG A 134 -5.09 -5.85 2.32
N SER A 135 -6.38 -5.86 2.63
CA SER A 135 -7.12 -7.08 2.95
C SER A 135 -7.17 -8.05 1.75
N SER A 136 -6.00 -8.42 1.23
CA SER A 136 -5.80 -9.53 0.30
C SER A 136 -5.96 -10.88 1.01
N ASN A 137 -6.38 -10.88 2.26
CA ASN A 137 -6.81 -12.05 3.01
C ASN A 137 -8.20 -12.58 2.56
N ILE A 138 -8.54 -12.40 1.29
CA ILE A 138 -9.38 -13.40 0.63
C ILE A 138 -8.45 -14.58 0.32
N SER A 139 -7.94 -15.22 1.35
CA SER A 139 -7.53 -16.60 1.21
C SER A 139 -8.82 -17.36 0.90
N TRP A 140 -8.89 -17.91 -0.29
CA TRP A 140 -9.93 -18.87 -0.61
C TRP A 140 -9.79 -20.02 0.40
N HIS A 141 -10.53 -19.93 1.50
CA HIS A 141 -10.74 -21.10 2.32
C HIS A 141 -11.32 -22.15 1.39
N LYS A 142 -10.55 -23.19 1.12
CA LYS A 142 -11.08 -24.40 0.50
C LYS A 142 -12.12 -24.94 1.48
N MET A 143 -13.36 -24.47 1.30
CA MET A 143 -14.47 -25.07 2.03
C MET A 143 -14.53 -26.54 1.61
N SER A 144 -14.70 -27.41 2.58
CA SER A 144 -14.93 -28.85 2.37
C SER A 144 -16.12 -29.10 1.42
N ILE A 145 -17.05 -28.15 1.35
CA ILE A 145 -18.20 -28.13 0.44
C ILE A 145 -17.87 -27.23 -0.75
N ASN A 146 -17.47 -27.78 -1.85
CA ASN A 146 -17.23 -27.09 -3.11
C ASN A 146 -18.44 -27.16 -4.06
N LYS A 147 -18.37 -26.48 -5.21
CA LYS A 147 -19.43 -26.47 -6.21
C LYS A 147 -19.81 -27.87 -6.70
N LYS A 148 -18.82 -28.78 -6.82
CA LYS A 148 -19.01 -30.16 -7.25
C LYS A 148 -19.78 -30.96 -6.21
N THR A 149 -19.38 -30.86 -4.95
CA THR A 149 -20.03 -31.55 -3.82
C THR A 149 -21.49 -31.08 -3.66
N ARG A 150 -21.81 -29.79 -3.85
CA ARG A 150 -23.19 -29.29 -3.82
C ARG A 150 -24.02 -29.78 -5.00
N SER A 151 -23.41 -29.86 -6.18
CA SER A 151 -24.08 -30.40 -7.38
C SER A 151 -24.47 -31.86 -7.21
N GLU A 152 -23.58 -32.67 -6.63
CA GLU A 152 -23.80 -34.08 -6.35
C GLU A 152 -24.88 -34.28 -5.27
N LEU A 153 -24.80 -33.52 -4.15
CA LEU A 153 -25.80 -33.58 -3.06
C LEU A 153 -27.21 -33.19 -3.52
N ASN A 154 -27.33 -32.18 -4.36
CA ASN A 154 -28.64 -31.67 -4.80
C ASN A 154 -29.10 -32.29 -6.11
N SER A 155 -28.29 -33.19 -6.70
CA SER A 155 -28.55 -33.76 -8.04
C SER A 155 -28.83 -32.69 -9.10
N GLN A 156 -28.19 -31.52 -8.99
CA GLN A 156 -28.40 -30.37 -9.85
C GLN A 156 -27.13 -29.99 -10.60
N LYS A 157 -27.29 -29.61 -11.87
CA LYS A 157 -26.20 -29.05 -12.66
C LYS A 157 -26.14 -27.54 -12.42
N PRO A 158 -25.10 -27.00 -11.68
CA PRO A 158 -25.03 -25.59 -11.40
C PRO A 158 -24.81 -24.79 -12.68
N CYS A 159 -25.67 -23.80 -12.92
CA CYS A 159 -25.57 -22.87 -14.02
C CYS A 159 -25.78 -21.42 -13.54
N VAL A 160 -25.31 -20.48 -14.33
CA VAL A 160 -25.59 -19.05 -14.16
C VAL A 160 -26.51 -18.62 -15.30
N VAL A 161 -27.70 -18.14 -14.95
CA VAL A 161 -28.63 -17.59 -15.92
C VAL A 161 -28.52 -16.07 -15.87
N TRP A 162 -28.14 -15.46 -16.99
CA TRP A 162 -27.97 -14.03 -17.11
C TRP A 162 -29.11 -13.40 -17.87
N PHE A 163 -29.99 -12.66 -17.19
CA PHE A 163 -31.10 -11.95 -17.81
C PHE A 163 -30.65 -10.59 -18.35
N THR A 164 -30.79 -10.35 -19.63
CA THR A 164 -30.52 -9.05 -20.27
C THR A 164 -31.80 -8.46 -20.86
N GLY A 165 -31.87 -7.17 -21.03
CA GLY A 165 -33.00 -6.47 -21.62
C GLY A 165 -33.22 -5.07 -21.00
N LEU A 166 -34.12 -4.30 -21.64
CA LEU A 166 -34.46 -2.94 -21.21
C LEU A 166 -35.11 -2.90 -19.84
N SER A 167 -35.11 -1.74 -19.20
CA SER A 167 -35.84 -1.53 -17.95
C SER A 167 -37.33 -1.81 -18.14
N GLY A 168 -37.95 -2.50 -17.20
CA GLY A 168 -39.38 -2.89 -17.34
C GLY A 168 -39.69 -4.13 -18.16
N SER A 169 -38.69 -4.83 -18.72
CA SER A 169 -38.90 -6.03 -19.57
C SER A 169 -39.26 -7.33 -18.82
N GLY A 170 -39.59 -7.25 -17.53
CA GLY A 170 -40.04 -8.42 -16.75
C GLY A 170 -38.93 -9.34 -16.22
N LYS A 171 -37.65 -8.96 -16.33
CA LYS A 171 -36.51 -9.78 -15.86
C LYS A 171 -36.63 -10.23 -14.42
N SER A 172 -36.95 -9.30 -13.51
CA SER A 172 -37.10 -9.58 -12.10
C SER A 172 -38.32 -10.47 -11.81
N THR A 173 -39.37 -10.35 -12.58
CA THR A 173 -40.57 -11.19 -12.46
C THR A 173 -40.26 -12.64 -12.80
N ILE A 174 -39.52 -12.86 -13.90
CA ILE A 174 -39.14 -14.21 -14.35
C ILE A 174 -38.09 -14.82 -13.38
N ALA A 175 -37.19 -14.01 -12.82
CA ALA A 175 -36.18 -14.50 -11.88
C ALA A 175 -36.76 -14.90 -10.52
N ASN A 176 -37.96 -14.44 -10.18
CA ASN A 176 -38.62 -14.72 -8.91
C ASN A 176 -39.65 -15.88 -8.97
N ILE A 177 -39.91 -16.45 -10.15
CA ILE A 177 -40.72 -17.65 -10.36
C ILE A 177 -39.84 -18.89 -10.16
#